data_d664c9059b291eefda0d5fbaf9364464
#
_entry.id   d664c9059b291eefda0d5fbaf9364464
#
_cell.length_a   1.000
_cell.length_b   1.000
_cell.length_c   1.000
_cell.angle_alpha   90.00
_cell.angle_beta   90.00
_cell.angle_gamma   90.00
#
_symmetry.space_group_name_H-M   'P 1'
#
loop_
_entity.id
_entity.type
_entity.pdbx_description
1 polymer ?
#
loop_
_entity_poly.entity_id
_entity_poly.type
_entity_poly.pdbx_seq_one_letter_code
_entity_poly.pdbx_strand_id
1 'polypeptide(L)'
;MNNSKKGLGIIIVLFIVLIGVLTLGILKEKKMQKDSESVTSEWVASKDNNTSKEDKKEEEKPSDEEKKEDQEAPKEENKGLYSKLKNKSDVRMLVLGDGLALSQGRNTTAGMWDKEIANWMTNTYGSKVELVSLARAGATSGVGYEVATNNDISNYDLIIICFGQNDNNKLTNINTFNANYQGIVNKVKEKNPNGTILPILPSTLVGDNAYRVAIQNISKNNTLNAIDVSNEFANSSVAINQLVGNGGLPNDKGYGLYIKAVTKYIEDSMN
;
A
#
# COMPACT_ATOMS: atom_id res chain seq x y z
N MET A 1 14.32 12.35 -59.90
CA MET A 1 14.58 11.02 -59.35
C MET A 1 15.61 11.05 -58.19
N ASN A 2 15.48 11.88 -57.16
CA ASN A 2 16.53 11.98 -56.12
C ASN A 2 15.98 12.04 -54.68
N ASN A 3 14.66 11.95 -54.44
CA ASN A 3 14.08 12.03 -53.07
C ASN A 3 13.95 10.66 -52.39
N SER A 4 13.89 9.55 -53.14
CA SER A 4 13.71 8.22 -52.53
C SER A 4 14.99 7.73 -51.83
N LYS A 5 16.19 8.10 -52.32
CA LYS A 5 17.47 7.73 -51.70
C LYS A 5 17.73 8.45 -50.37
N LYS A 6 17.19 9.69 -50.21
CA LYS A 6 17.32 10.44 -48.96
C LYS A 6 16.37 9.87 -47.88
N GLY A 7 15.19 9.42 -48.26
CA GLY A 7 14.26 8.77 -47.33
C GLY A 7 14.77 7.43 -46.78
N LEU A 8 15.39 6.62 -47.64
CA LEU A 8 15.97 5.35 -47.23
C LEU A 8 17.13 5.51 -46.22
N GLY A 9 17.99 6.52 -46.40
CA GLY A 9 19.05 6.84 -45.46
C GLY A 9 18.57 7.22 -44.08
N ILE A 10 17.50 8.00 -43.98
CA ILE A 10 16.89 8.40 -42.71
C ILE A 10 16.29 7.18 -41.97
N ILE A 11 15.62 6.28 -42.67
CA ILE A 11 15.05 5.04 -42.09
C ILE A 11 16.17 4.16 -41.53
N ILE A 12 17.28 3.99 -42.24
CA ILE A 12 18.43 3.19 -41.78
C ILE A 12 19.05 3.79 -40.50
N VAL A 13 19.20 5.10 -40.41
CA VAL A 13 19.75 5.77 -39.22
C VAL A 13 18.78 5.59 -38.02
N LEU A 14 17.48 5.73 -38.22
CA LEU A 14 16.49 5.51 -37.16
C LEU A 14 16.49 4.06 -36.66
N PHE A 15 16.69 3.09 -37.57
CA PHE A 15 16.79 1.66 -37.20
C PHE A 15 18.04 1.36 -36.37
N ILE A 16 19.21 1.96 -36.72
CA ILE A 16 20.45 1.83 -35.98
C ILE A 16 20.32 2.44 -34.57
N VAL A 17 19.68 3.61 -34.44
CA VAL A 17 19.42 4.25 -33.15
C VAL A 17 18.50 3.38 -32.30
N LEU A 18 17.44 2.80 -32.87
CA LEU A 18 16.52 1.91 -32.16
C LEU A 18 17.22 0.66 -31.65
N ILE A 19 18.06 0.02 -32.47
CA ILE A 19 18.86 -1.15 -32.05
C ILE A 19 19.82 -0.76 -30.93
N GLY A 20 20.45 0.42 -30.99
CA GLY A 20 21.34 0.93 -29.95
C GLY A 20 20.63 1.12 -28.60
N VAL A 21 19.43 1.67 -28.60
CA VAL A 21 18.63 1.85 -27.38
C VAL A 21 18.21 0.50 -26.79
N LEU A 22 17.79 -0.46 -27.63
CA LEU A 22 17.42 -1.80 -27.19
C LEU A 22 18.61 -2.58 -26.59
N THR A 23 19.80 -2.48 -27.19
CA THR A 23 20.98 -3.16 -26.65
C THR A 23 21.46 -2.55 -25.34
N LEU A 24 21.37 -1.23 -25.17
CA LEU A 24 21.69 -0.57 -23.89
C LEU A 24 20.68 -0.95 -22.79
N GLY A 25 19.40 -1.12 -23.15
CA GLY A 25 18.36 -1.61 -22.23
C GLY A 25 18.68 -3.01 -21.70
N ILE A 26 19.02 -3.95 -22.59
CA ILE A 26 19.34 -5.34 -22.23
C ILE A 26 20.63 -5.43 -21.41
N LEU A 27 21.64 -4.61 -21.69
CA LEU A 27 22.88 -4.56 -20.91
C LEU A 27 22.67 -4.02 -19.50
N LYS A 28 21.77 -3.04 -19.34
CA LYS A 28 21.41 -2.49 -18.03
C LYS A 28 20.63 -3.51 -17.18
N GLU A 29 19.74 -4.26 -17.81
CA GLU A 29 18.97 -5.33 -17.15
C GLU A 29 19.88 -6.47 -16.65
N LYS A 30 20.82 -6.93 -17.49
CA LYS A 30 21.81 -7.95 -17.11
C LYS A 30 22.75 -7.49 -15.99
N LYS A 31 23.09 -6.20 -15.94
CA LYS A 31 23.93 -5.66 -14.86
C LYS A 31 23.16 -5.64 -13.54
N MET A 32 21.88 -5.21 -13.53
CA MET A 32 21.05 -5.23 -12.33
C MET A 32 20.78 -6.65 -11.82
N GLN A 33 20.65 -7.64 -12.71
CA GLN A 33 20.46 -9.03 -12.33
C GLN A 33 21.74 -9.61 -11.68
N LYS A 34 22.93 -9.27 -12.17
CA LYS A 34 24.22 -9.70 -11.62
C LYS A 34 24.52 -9.06 -10.26
N ASP A 35 24.15 -7.79 -10.08
CA ASP A 35 24.29 -7.08 -8.80
C ASP A 35 23.32 -7.63 -7.74
N SER A 36 22.14 -8.13 -8.14
CA SER A 36 21.16 -8.80 -7.28
C SER A 36 21.63 -10.20 -6.82
N GLU A 37 22.31 -10.96 -7.67
CA GLU A 37 22.83 -12.29 -7.33
C GLU A 37 24.03 -12.21 -6.38
N SER A 38 24.87 -11.16 -6.45
CA SER A 38 26.01 -10.96 -5.55
C SER A 38 25.56 -10.60 -4.13
N VAL A 39 24.48 -9.83 -3.97
CA VAL A 39 23.92 -9.46 -2.66
C VAL A 39 23.32 -10.68 -1.95
N THR A 40 22.69 -11.61 -2.71
CA THR A 40 22.12 -12.84 -2.14
C THR A 40 23.17 -13.82 -1.65
N SER A 41 24.33 -13.90 -2.30
CA SER A 41 25.42 -14.80 -1.90
C SER A 41 26.17 -14.32 -0.64
N GLU A 42 26.33 -13.02 -0.45
CA GLU A 42 26.91 -12.46 0.79
C GLU A 42 26.01 -12.61 2.01
N TRP A 43 24.67 -12.61 1.81
CA TRP A 43 23.70 -12.77 2.91
C TRP A 43 23.62 -14.20 3.44
N VAL A 44 23.87 -15.21 2.61
CA VAL A 44 23.89 -16.62 3.01
C VAL A 44 25.17 -16.97 3.76
N ALA A 45 26.31 -16.36 3.40
CA ALA A 45 27.60 -16.63 4.05
C ALA A 45 27.73 -16.01 5.46
N SER A 46 26.89 -15.05 5.85
CA SER A 46 26.95 -14.38 7.16
C SER A 46 26.09 -15.07 8.25
N LYS A 47 25.32 -16.12 7.92
CA LYS A 47 24.41 -16.79 8.86
C LYS A 47 24.99 -18.01 9.60
N ASP A 48 26.17 -18.50 9.22
CA ASP A 48 26.73 -19.75 9.75
C ASP A 48 27.76 -19.59 10.89
N ASN A 49 27.97 -18.39 11.43
CA ASN A 49 28.93 -18.19 12.51
C ASN A 49 28.32 -17.47 13.72
N ASN A 50 27.39 -18.11 14.42
CA ASN A 50 27.19 -17.82 15.85
C ASN A 50 26.41 -18.93 16.55
N THR A 51 27.13 -20.02 16.91
CA THR A 51 26.65 -20.98 17.91
C THR A 51 27.78 -21.24 18.92
N SER A 52 27.38 -21.23 20.17
CA SER A 52 28.07 -21.72 21.37
C SER A 52 28.93 -20.75 22.20
N LYS A 53 28.39 -20.42 23.39
CA LYS A 53 28.97 -20.85 24.68
C LYS A 53 28.01 -20.53 25.82
N GLU A 54 27.63 -21.62 26.50
CA GLU A 54 27.11 -21.64 27.89
C GLU A 54 28.21 -21.21 28.85
N ASP A 55 27.81 -20.55 29.96
CA ASP A 55 28.31 -20.94 31.29
C ASP A 55 27.41 -20.40 32.42
N LYS A 56 27.21 -21.27 33.41
CA LYS A 56 26.42 -21.20 34.66
C LYS A 56 27.15 -20.42 35.77
N LYS A 57 26.35 -19.79 36.67
CA LYS A 57 26.42 -19.92 38.17
C LYS A 57 25.48 -18.88 38.79
N GLU A 58 24.53 -19.35 39.55
CA GLU A 58 24.29 -19.61 40.97
C GLU A 58 24.09 -18.36 41.87
N GLU A 59 22.86 -18.35 42.41
CA GLU A 59 22.32 -18.02 43.74
C GLU A 59 22.87 -16.83 44.57
N GLU A 60 21.94 -15.99 44.98
CA GLU A 60 21.60 -15.72 46.38
C GLU A 60 20.36 -14.81 46.53
N LYS A 61 19.44 -15.21 47.43
CA LYS A 61 18.36 -14.46 48.08
C LYS A 61 18.75 -14.31 49.55
N PRO A 62 18.23 -13.43 50.43
CA PRO A 62 16.92 -12.74 50.43
C PRO A 62 16.98 -11.34 51.05
N SER A 63 15.87 -10.55 51.01
CA SER A 63 15.14 -10.07 52.19
C SER A 63 14.06 -9.05 51.82
N ASP A 64 12.94 -9.20 52.52
CA ASP A 64 11.69 -8.46 52.46
C ASP A 64 11.82 -6.97 52.77
N GLU A 65 11.06 -6.17 52.01
CA GLU A 65 10.35 -4.98 52.54
C GLU A 65 9.12 -4.68 51.69
N GLU A 66 7.96 -4.92 52.29
CA GLU A 66 6.65 -4.55 51.76
C GLU A 66 6.54 -3.03 51.61
N LYS A 67 6.41 -2.52 50.38
CA LYS A 67 5.74 -1.27 50.08
C LYS A 67 4.47 -1.57 49.30
N LYS A 68 3.34 -1.35 49.98
CA LYS A 68 2.02 -1.21 49.33
C LYS A 68 2.09 -0.05 48.37
N GLU A 69 2.23 -0.33 47.09
CA GLU A 69 1.86 0.58 46.03
C GLU A 69 0.42 0.25 45.63
N ASP A 70 -0.40 1.30 45.62
CA ASP A 70 -1.76 1.28 45.06
C ASP A 70 -1.67 0.70 43.63
N GLN A 71 -2.19 -0.50 43.46
CA GLN A 71 -2.40 -1.08 42.13
C GLN A 71 -3.54 -0.31 41.45
N GLU A 72 -3.20 0.73 40.68
CA GLU A 72 -4.03 1.15 39.57
C GLU A 72 -4.33 -0.09 38.74
N ALA A 73 -5.60 -0.42 38.58
CA ALA A 73 -6.04 -1.49 37.70
C ALA A 73 -5.37 -1.32 36.33
N PRO A 74 -4.90 -2.40 35.67
CA PRO A 74 -4.28 -2.28 34.36
C PRO A 74 -5.27 -1.56 33.44
N LYS A 75 -4.92 -0.35 32.98
CA LYS A 75 -5.63 0.29 31.88
C LYS A 75 -5.59 -0.71 30.74
N GLU A 76 -6.76 -1.24 30.33
CA GLU A 76 -6.88 -2.02 29.10
C GLU A 76 -6.15 -1.22 28.01
N GLU A 77 -5.03 -1.75 27.53
CA GLU A 77 -4.31 -1.12 26.43
C GLU A 77 -5.29 -0.97 25.27
N ASN A 78 -5.59 0.29 24.87
CA ASN A 78 -6.42 0.64 23.73
C ASN A 78 -5.76 0.13 22.44
N LYS A 79 -5.89 -1.19 22.18
CA LYS A 79 -5.28 -1.85 21.03
C LYS A 79 -6.25 -1.85 19.86
N GLY A 80 -5.79 -1.34 18.72
CA GLY A 80 -6.51 -1.32 17.45
C GLY A 80 -7.43 -0.11 17.23
N LEU A 81 -7.75 0.11 15.97
CA LEU A 81 -8.50 1.27 15.48
C LEU A 81 -9.79 1.52 16.25
N TYR A 82 -10.66 0.50 16.30
CA TYR A 82 -12.02 0.66 16.84
C TYR A 82 -12.05 0.98 18.34
N SER A 83 -11.14 0.38 19.11
CA SER A 83 -10.98 0.69 20.53
C SER A 83 -10.51 2.13 20.73
N LYS A 84 -9.55 2.58 19.93
CA LYS A 84 -9.05 3.97 19.97
C LYS A 84 -10.14 4.98 19.61
N LEU A 85 -10.93 4.72 18.55
CA LEU A 85 -12.05 5.60 18.17
C LEU A 85 -13.11 5.68 19.27
N LYS A 86 -13.49 4.55 19.91
CA LYS A 86 -14.42 4.53 21.03
C LYS A 86 -13.95 5.34 22.23
N ASN A 87 -12.64 5.29 22.50
CA ASN A 87 -12.02 5.95 23.65
C ASN A 87 -11.47 7.35 23.32
N LYS A 88 -11.72 7.86 22.12
CA LYS A 88 -11.22 9.17 21.64
C LYS A 88 -9.70 9.32 21.74
N SER A 89 -8.99 8.20 21.61
CA SER A 89 -7.53 8.16 21.65
C SER A 89 -6.94 8.49 20.29
N ASP A 90 -5.68 8.93 20.27
CA ASP A 90 -4.97 9.27 19.04
C ASP A 90 -4.84 8.05 18.12
N VAL A 91 -5.12 8.24 16.83
CA VAL A 91 -5.08 7.23 15.78
C VAL A 91 -3.94 7.56 14.81
N ARG A 92 -3.15 6.56 14.43
CA ARG A 92 -2.15 6.67 13.37
C ARG A 92 -2.66 5.95 12.12
N MET A 93 -2.78 6.68 11.02
CA MET A 93 -3.26 6.19 9.73
C MET A 93 -2.13 6.19 8.69
N LEU A 94 -1.93 5.05 8.02
CA LEU A 94 -0.99 4.89 6.91
C LEU A 94 -1.73 4.66 5.60
N VAL A 95 -1.27 5.29 4.53
CA VAL A 95 -1.75 5.02 3.18
C VAL A 95 -0.58 4.57 2.31
N LEU A 96 -0.68 3.36 1.76
CA LEU A 96 0.20 2.79 0.75
C LEU A 96 -0.59 2.73 -0.56
N GLY A 97 -0.06 3.29 -1.64
CA GLY A 97 -0.83 3.29 -2.88
C GLY A 97 -0.16 3.95 -4.07
N ASP A 98 -0.93 4.01 -5.13
CA ASP A 98 -0.57 4.62 -6.40
C ASP A 98 -1.20 6.02 -6.58
N GLY A 99 -1.39 6.46 -7.82
CA GLY A 99 -2.01 7.74 -8.14
C GLY A 99 -3.45 7.89 -7.65
N LEU A 100 -4.21 6.77 -7.53
CA LEU A 100 -5.57 6.81 -6.98
C LEU A 100 -5.56 7.11 -5.49
N ALA A 101 -4.58 6.57 -4.76
CA ALA A 101 -4.40 6.91 -3.34
C ALA A 101 -4.05 8.39 -3.14
N LEU A 102 -3.37 9.02 -4.12
CA LEU A 102 -3.08 10.45 -4.16
C LEU A 102 -4.22 11.32 -4.71
N SER A 103 -5.42 10.77 -4.92
CA SER A 103 -6.53 11.49 -5.54
C SER A 103 -6.21 12.04 -6.95
N GLN A 104 -5.41 11.32 -7.73
CA GLN A 104 -5.07 11.72 -9.11
C GLN A 104 -6.34 11.80 -9.97
N GLY A 105 -6.49 12.86 -10.77
CA GLY A 105 -7.69 13.11 -11.58
C GLY A 105 -8.64 14.14 -10.98
N ARG A 106 -8.39 14.62 -9.76
CA ARG A 106 -9.17 15.73 -9.16
C ARG A 106 -8.97 17.04 -9.92
N ASN A 107 -10.03 17.83 -9.94
CA ASN A 107 -10.04 19.14 -10.59
C ASN A 107 -9.88 20.30 -9.60
N THR A 108 -9.91 20.03 -8.30
CA THR A 108 -9.86 21.05 -7.25
C THR A 108 -8.68 20.84 -6.30
N THR A 109 -8.30 21.89 -5.58
CA THR A 109 -7.34 21.84 -4.47
C THR A 109 -7.97 21.36 -3.16
N ALA A 110 -9.25 20.98 -3.15
CA ALA A 110 -9.92 20.39 -2.00
C ALA A 110 -9.14 19.19 -1.46
N GLY A 111 -9.37 18.81 -0.21
CA GLY A 111 -8.62 17.75 0.48
C GLY A 111 -8.54 16.44 -0.31
N MET A 112 -7.46 15.72 -0.18
CA MET A 112 -7.32 14.37 -0.75
C MET A 112 -8.24 13.43 0.02
N TRP A 113 -8.76 12.36 -0.61
CA TRP A 113 -9.74 11.48 0.01
C TRP A 113 -9.23 10.82 1.30
N ASP A 114 -7.94 10.54 1.40
CA ASP A 114 -7.30 10.04 2.62
C ASP A 114 -7.34 11.07 3.76
N LYS A 115 -7.09 12.35 3.46
CA LYS A 115 -7.20 13.45 4.43
C LYS A 115 -8.63 13.68 4.88
N GLU A 116 -9.60 13.56 3.95
CA GLU A 116 -11.02 13.69 4.29
C GLU A 116 -11.48 12.56 5.22
N ILE A 117 -10.97 11.33 5.06
CA ILE A 117 -11.22 10.22 6.00
C ILE A 117 -10.62 10.52 7.37
N ALA A 118 -9.38 11.03 7.43
CA ALA A 118 -8.74 11.41 8.68
C ALA A 118 -9.53 12.52 9.41
N ASN A 119 -9.95 13.55 8.66
CA ASN A 119 -10.79 14.64 9.18
C ASN A 119 -12.15 14.12 9.68
N TRP A 120 -12.78 13.21 8.91
CA TRP A 120 -14.03 12.61 9.28
C TRP A 120 -13.92 11.81 10.61
N MET A 121 -12.88 10.99 10.78
CA MET A 121 -12.63 10.28 12.04
C MET A 121 -12.47 11.26 13.21
N THR A 122 -11.73 12.36 13.00
CA THR A 122 -11.55 13.39 14.02
C THR A 122 -12.86 14.04 14.39
N ASN A 123 -13.66 14.42 13.41
CA ASN A 123 -14.94 15.14 13.64
C ASN A 123 -16.02 14.23 14.23
N THR A 124 -16.06 12.95 13.83
CA THR A 124 -17.11 12.01 14.24
C THR A 124 -16.82 11.40 15.62
N TYR A 125 -15.57 10.99 15.86
CA TYR A 125 -15.21 10.26 17.07
C TYR A 125 -14.42 11.11 18.08
N GLY A 126 -13.92 12.28 17.68
CA GLY A 126 -13.10 13.14 18.54
C GLY A 126 -11.65 12.64 18.72
N SER A 127 -11.22 11.67 17.93
CA SER A 127 -9.86 11.13 17.93
C SER A 127 -8.96 12.02 17.07
N LYS A 128 -7.80 12.43 17.57
CA LYS A 128 -6.78 13.06 16.72
C LYS A 128 -6.20 12.00 15.77
N VAL A 129 -6.17 12.29 14.47
CA VAL A 129 -5.64 11.37 13.46
C VAL A 129 -4.32 11.90 12.88
N GLU A 130 -3.24 11.16 13.08
CA GLU A 130 -1.96 11.37 12.40
C GLU A 130 -1.95 10.57 11.09
N LEU A 131 -2.06 11.27 9.96
CA LEU A 131 -2.03 10.66 8.62
C LEU A 131 -0.61 10.71 8.04
N VAL A 132 -0.11 9.52 7.66
CA VAL A 132 1.11 9.38 6.84
C VAL A 132 0.72 8.73 5.52
N SER A 133 1.01 9.40 4.40
CA SER A 133 0.80 8.85 3.06
C SER A 133 2.16 8.58 2.40
N LEU A 134 2.42 7.32 2.08
CA LEU A 134 3.57 6.85 1.31
C LEU A 134 3.16 6.49 -0.13
N ALA A 135 1.98 6.92 -0.55
CA ALA A 135 1.51 6.74 -1.93
C ALA A 135 2.39 7.50 -2.92
N ARG A 136 2.54 6.95 -4.14
CA ARG A 136 3.37 7.54 -5.20
C ARG A 136 2.65 7.51 -6.54
N ALA A 137 2.63 8.65 -7.24
CA ALA A 137 2.08 8.71 -8.58
C ALA A 137 2.83 7.74 -9.52
N GLY A 138 2.09 6.98 -10.33
CA GLY A 138 2.67 6.01 -11.26
C GLY A 138 3.22 4.73 -10.62
N ALA A 139 3.12 4.55 -9.29
CA ALA A 139 3.60 3.36 -8.60
C ALA A 139 2.80 2.11 -9.02
N THR A 140 3.53 1.00 -9.19
CA THR A 140 2.96 -0.35 -9.28
C THR A 140 3.04 -1.04 -7.92
N SER A 141 2.45 -2.22 -7.80
CA SER A 141 2.59 -3.08 -6.62
C SER A 141 4.05 -3.38 -6.27
N GLY A 142 4.96 -3.47 -7.26
CA GLY A 142 6.39 -3.64 -7.05
C GLY A 142 7.01 -2.47 -6.28
N VAL A 143 6.72 -1.23 -6.71
CA VAL A 143 7.13 -0.02 -5.98
C VAL A 143 6.51 0.02 -4.59
N GLY A 144 5.24 -0.41 -4.46
CA GLY A 144 4.55 -0.53 -3.17
C GLY A 144 5.26 -1.48 -2.21
N TYR A 145 5.73 -2.63 -2.71
CA TYR A 145 6.48 -3.59 -1.92
C TYR A 145 7.84 -3.05 -1.46
N GLU A 146 8.56 -2.34 -2.34
CA GLU A 146 9.80 -1.63 -1.98
C GLU A 146 9.54 -0.58 -0.90
N VAL A 147 8.47 0.21 -1.02
CA VAL A 147 8.07 1.22 -0.03
C VAL A 147 7.79 0.55 1.32
N ALA A 148 7.00 -0.53 1.35
CA ALA A 148 6.67 -1.25 2.58
C ALA A 148 7.89 -1.93 3.23
N THR A 149 8.91 -2.27 2.43
CA THR A 149 10.15 -2.91 2.92
C THR A 149 11.14 -1.89 3.48
N ASN A 150 11.29 -0.72 2.81
CA ASN A 150 12.37 0.22 3.06
C ASN A 150 11.97 1.40 3.97
N ASN A 151 10.71 1.49 4.38
CA ASN A 151 10.25 2.54 5.30
C ASN A 151 9.81 1.94 6.64
N ASP A 152 9.84 2.75 7.68
CA ASP A 152 9.18 2.39 8.93
C ASP A 152 7.67 2.57 8.78
N ILE A 153 6.99 1.44 8.69
CA ILE A 153 5.53 1.34 8.60
C ILE A 153 4.93 0.72 9.86
N SER A 154 5.60 0.82 11.00
CA SER A 154 5.14 0.22 12.26
C SER A 154 4.22 1.14 13.07
N ASN A 155 3.43 0.52 13.96
CA ASN A 155 2.58 1.22 14.92
C ASN A 155 1.47 2.08 14.30
N TYR A 156 0.88 1.63 13.19
CA TYR A 156 -0.32 2.22 12.62
C TYR A 156 -1.57 1.45 13.03
N ASP A 157 -2.65 2.17 13.29
CA ASP A 157 -3.95 1.63 13.70
C ASP A 157 -4.85 1.34 12.50
N LEU A 158 -4.74 2.17 11.46
CA LEU A 158 -5.44 2.03 10.19
C LEU A 158 -4.42 2.06 9.04
N ILE A 159 -4.42 1.03 8.22
CA ILE A 159 -3.56 0.94 7.04
C ILE A 159 -4.42 0.71 5.80
N ILE A 160 -4.39 1.66 4.87
CA ILE A 160 -5.08 1.56 3.58
C ILE A 160 -4.07 1.15 2.51
N ILE A 161 -4.42 0.13 1.70
CA ILE A 161 -3.61 -0.37 0.59
C ILE A 161 -4.40 -0.18 -0.71
N CYS A 162 -3.95 0.73 -1.60
CA CYS A 162 -4.65 1.08 -2.84
C CYS A 162 -3.68 1.04 -4.03
N PHE A 163 -3.50 -0.15 -4.61
CA PHE A 163 -2.71 -0.41 -5.82
C PHE A 163 -3.52 -1.18 -6.86
N GLY A 164 -2.97 -1.28 -8.06
CA GLY A 164 -3.50 -2.11 -9.14
C GLY A 164 -3.84 -1.31 -10.40
N GLN A 165 -4.18 -0.03 -10.30
CA GLN A 165 -4.45 0.81 -11.46
C GLN A 165 -3.23 0.91 -12.38
N ASN A 166 -2.06 1.21 -11.82
CA ASN A 166 -0.83 1.32 -12.60
C ASN A 166 -0.28 -0.03 -13.04
N ASP A 167 -0.52 -1.10 -12.26
CA ASP A 167 -0.20 -2.45 -12.68
C ASP A 167 -1.02 -2.84 -13.92
N ASN A 168 -2.33 -2.55 -13.92
CA ASN A 168 -3.21 -2.78 -15.06
C ASN A 168 -2.77 -1.95 -16.28
N ASN A 169 -2.45 -0.67 -16.11
CA ASN A 169 -2.03 0.21 -17.21
C ASN A 169 -0.68 -0.20 -17.82
N LYS A 170 0.23 -0.74 -16.99
CA LYS A 170 1.56 -1.20 -17.43
C LYS A 170 1.60 -2.67 -17.80
N LEU A 171 0.44 -3.36 -17.74
CA LEU A 171 0.32 -4.78 -18.01
C LEU A 171 1.32 -5.62 -17.18
N THR A 172 1.49 -5.27 -15.91
CA THR A 172 2.33 -6.03 -14.97
C THR A 172 1.90 -7.50 -14.98
N ASN A 173 2.84 -8.43 -15.13
CA ASN A 173 2.50 -9.85 -15.09
C ASN A 173 1.71 -10.18 -13.81
N ILE A 174 0.60 -10.92 -13.94
CA ILE A 174 -0.32 -11.15 -12.83
C ILE A 174 0.33 -11.93 -11.67
N ASN A 175 1.26 -12.85 -11.94
CA ASN A 175 1.98 -13.57 -10.89
C ASN A 175 2.93 -12.62 -10.14
N THR A 176 3.58 -11.69 -10.85
CA THR A 176 4.41 -10.65 -10.26
C THR A 176 3.57 -9.71 -9.39
N PHE A 177 2.40 -9.29 -9.89
CA PHE A 177 1.45 -8.50 -9.10
C PHE A 177 1.04 -9.23 -7.82
N ASN A 178 0.63 -10.49 -7.93
CA ASN A 178 0.25 -11.32 -6.79
C ASN A 178 1.36 -11.41 -5.74
N ALA A 179 2.60 -11.68 -6.17
CA ALA A 179 3.74 -11.78 -5.26
C ALA A 179 4.00 -10.45 -4.54
N ASN A 180 4.01 -9.33 -5.27
CA ASN A 180 4.25 -8.01 -4.71
C ASN A 180 3.13 -7.58 -3.76
N TYR A 181 1.86 -7.74 -4.17
CA TYR A 181 0.72 -7.33 -3.34
C TYR A 181 0.63 -8.17 -2.06
N GLN A 182 0.84 -9.50 -2.15
CA GLN A 182 0.95 -10.37 -0.99
C GLN A 182 2.13 -9.96 -0.09
N GLY A 183 3.27 -9.58 -0.70
CA GLY A 183 4.43 -9.07 0.02
C GLY A 183 4.13 -7.80 0.81
N ILE A 184 3.39 -6.84 0.23
CA ILE A 184 2.91 -5.63 0.93
C ILE A 184 2.06 -6.03 2.14
N VAL A 185 1.05 -6.89 1.93
CA VAL A 185 0.15 -7.35 3.02
C VAL A 185 0.93 -8.01 4.14
N ASN A 186 1.88 -8.89 3.81
CA ASN A 186 2.73 -9.57 4.80
C ASN A 186 3.55 -8.58 5.63
N LYS A 187 4.20 -7.60 4.97
CA LYS A 187 5.00 -6.56 5.65
C LYS A 187 4.15 -5.70 6.57
N VAL A 188 2.96 -5.31 6.10
CA VAL A 188 2.03 -4.51 6.90
C VAL A 188 1.57 -5.31 8.14
N LYS A 189 1.18 -6.59 7.98
CA LYS A 189 0.78 -7.46 9.11
C LYS A 189 1.91 -7.68 10.10
N GLU A 190 3.13 -7.92 9.62
CA GLU A 190 4.32 -8.10 10.44
C GLU A 190 4.59 -6.88 11.33
N LYS A 191 4.46 -5.68 10.76
CA LYS A 191 4.76 -4.40 11.44
C LYS A 191 3.61 -3.84 12.26
N ASN A 192 2.37 -4.26 11.97
CA ASN A 192 1.15 -3.74 12.61
C ASN A 192 0.21 -4.89 13.00
N PRO A 193 0.58 -5.76 13.96
CA PRO A 193 -0.20 -6.95 14.30
C PRO A 193 -1.60 -6.63 14.84
N ASN A 194 -1.82 -5.43 15.36
CA ASN A 194 -3.11 -4.96 15.87
C ASN A 194 -3.76 -3.91 14.94
N GLY A 195 -3.15 -3.61 13.80
CA GLY A 195 -3.65 -2.63 12.84
C GLY A 195 -4.81 -3.15 12.00
N THR A 196 -5.79 -2.31 11.74
CA THR A 196 -6.85 -2.58 10.79
C THR A 196 -6.34 -2.31 9.38
N ILE A 197 -6.27 -3.36 8.55
CA ILE A 197 -5.76 -3.29 7.17
C ILE A 197 -6.95 -3.30 6.21
N LEU A 198 -7.06 -2.26 5.38
CA LEU A 198 -8.13 -2.08 4.41
C LEU A 198 -7.57 -2.07 2.99
N PRO A 199 -7.56 -3.21 2.28
CA PRO A 199 -7.33 -3.25 0.85
C PRO A 199 -8.45 -2.53 0.11
N ILE A 200 -8.13 -1.69 -0.86
CA ILE A 200 -9.09 -1.04 -1.74
C ILE A 200 -9.14 -1.76 -3.08
N LEU A 201 -10.34 -2.11 -3.53
CA LEU A 201 -10.62 -2.48 -4.92
C LEU A 201 -10.91 -1.19 -5.70
N PRO A 202 -9.95 -0.70 -6.50
CA PRO A 202 -10.10 0.59 -7.17
C PRO A 202 -11.30 0.63 -8.13
N SER A 203 -11.94 1.79 -8.23
CA SER A 203 -13.08 2.02 -9.13
C SER A 203 -12.76 1.76 -10.61
N THR A 204 -11.49 1.81 -10.98
CA THR A 204 -10.99 1.61 -12.34
C THR A 204 -10.79 0.13 -12.70
N LEU A 205 -10.82 -0.77 -11.73
CA LEU A 205 -10.72 -2.22 -11.92
C LEU A 205 -12.11 -2.84 -11.75
N VAL A 206 -12.80 -3.05 -12.87
CA VAL A 206 -14.20 -3.50 -12.87
C VAL A 206 -14.35 -4.95 -13.35
N GLY A 207 -15.45 -5.59 -12.99
CA GLY A 207 -15.77 -6.98 -13.42
C GLY A 207 -14.71 -7.98 -12.97
N ASP A 208 -14.31 -8.85 -13.88
CA ASP A 208 -13.30 -9.94 -13.74
C ASP A 208 -11.89 -9.47 -14.09
N ASN A 209 -11.61 -8.18 -13.95
CA ASN A 209 -10.24 -7.69 -14.11
C ASN A 209 -9.28 -8.49 -13.21
N ALA A 210 -8.21 -9.04 -13.80
CA ALA A 210 -7.30 -9.97 -13.14
C ALA A 210 -6.67 -9.39 -11.85
N TYR A 211 -6.34 -8.10 -11.84
CA TYR A 211 -5.76 -7.43 -10.66
C TYR A 211 -6.79 -7.26 -9.55
N ARG A 212 -8.05 -6.96 -9.92
CA ARG A 212 -9.17 -6.92 -8.97
C ARG A 212 -9.37 -8.27 -8.29
N VAL A 213 -9.47 -9.33 -9.09
CA VAL A 213 -9.63 -10.72 -8.61
C VAL A 213 -8.45 -11.11 -7.70
N ALA A 214 -7.23 -10.71 -8.06
CA ALA A 214 -6.04 -10.94 -7.26
C ALA A 214 -6.13 -10.26 -5.89
N ILE A 215 -6.52 -8.98 -5.83
CA ILE A 215 -6.70 -8.25 -4.55
C ILE A 215 -7.76 -8.93 -3.70
N GLN A 216 -8.90 -9.33 -4.28
CA GLN A 216 -9.97 -10.04 -3.57
C GLN A 216 -9.46 -11.36 -2.97
N ASN A 217 -8.77 -12.18 -3.76
CA ASN A 217 -8.25 -13.47 -3.31
C ASN A 217 -7.19 -13.32 -2.21
N ILE A 218 -6.25 -12.37 -2.38
CA ILE A 218 -5.23 -12.09 -1.37
C ILE A 218 -5.89 -11.59 -0.08
N SER A 219 -6.86 -10.69 -0.18
CA SER A 219 -7.60 -10.19 0.99
C SER A 219 -8.31 -11.32 1.72
N LYS A 220 -9.06 -12.16 1.01
CA LYS A 220 -9.76 -13.32 1.58
C LYS A 220 -8.80 -14.28 2.26
N ASN A 221 -7.69 -14.63 1.62
CA ASN A 221 -6.69 -15.57 2.15
C ASN A 221 -5.98 -15.02 3.40
N ASN A 222 -5.96 -13.71 3.57
CA ASN A 222 -5.38 -13.01 4.72
C ASN A 222 -6.41 -12.60 5.77
N THR A 223 -7.68 -12.98 5.62
CA THR A 223 -8.81 -12.60 6.51
C THR A 223 -8.96 -11.08 6.60
N LEU A 224 -8.80 -10.39 5.46
CA LEU A 224 -8.99 -8.96 5.31
C LEU A 224 -10.27 -8.67 4.54
N ASN A 225 -10.95 -7.59 4.90
CA ASN A 225 -12.12 -7.09 4.18
C ASN A 225 -11.69 -6.04 3.16
N ALA A 226 -11.68 -6.42 1.86
CA ALA A 226 -11.42 -5.48 0.80
C ALA A 226 -12.64 -4.57 0.56
N ILE A 227 -12.40 -3.27 0.51
CA ILE A 227 -13.44 -2.27 0.24
C ILE A 227 -13.63 -2.14 -1.27
N ASP A 228 -14.81 -2.48 -1.75
CA ASP A 228 -15.15 -2.46 -3.16
C ASP A 228 -15.68 -1.09 -3.61
N VAL A 229 -14.77 -0.19 -3.97
CA VAL A 229 -15.16 1.13 -4.47
C VAL A 229 -15.76 1.05 -5.87
N SER A 230 -15.38 0.07 -6.70
CA SER A 230 -16.00 -0.10 -8.02
C SER A 230 -17.51 -0.38 -7.92
N ASN A 231 -17.92 -1.09 -6.88
CA ASN A 231 -19.34 -1.34 -6.59
C ASN A 231 -20.09 -0.06 -6.18
N GLU A 232 -19.44 0.85 -5.44
CA GLU A 232 -20.03 2.17 -5.13
C GLU A 232 -20.26 3.00 -6.39
N PHE A 233 -19.33 2.93 -7.37
CA PHE A 233 -19.51 3.57 -8.67
C PHE A 233 -20.68 2.96 -9.46
N ALA A 234 -20.77 1.64 -9.50
CA ALA A 234 -21.82 0.90 -10.22
C ALA A 234 -23.22 1.18 -9.64
N ASN A 235 -23.33 1.34 -8.32
CA ASN A 235 -24.58 1.57 -7.63
C ASN A 235 -24.89 3.07 -7.38
N SER A 236 -24.05 3.98 -7.91
CA SER A 236 -24.28 5.41 -7.77
C SER A 236 -25.48 5.86 -8.60
N SER A 237 -26.32 6.73 -8.02
CA SER A 237 -27.35 7.46 -8.76
C SER A 237 -26.78 8.55 -9.69
N VAL A 238 -25.49 8.87 -9.54
CA VAL A 238 -24.77 9.83 -10.38
C VAL A 238 -24.19 9.11 -11.59
N ALA A 239 -24.44 9.64 -12.79
CA ALA A 239 -23.94 9.04 -14.02
C ALA A 239 -22.40 8.98 -14.02
N ILE A 240 -21.82 7.89 -14.54
CA ILE A 240 -20.38 7.63 -14.53
C ILE A 240 -19.54 8.77 -15.11
N ASN A 241 -20.01 9.43 -16.18
CA ASN A 241 -19.34 10.57 -16.79
C ASN A 241 -19.28 11.83 -15.90
N GLN A 242 -20.03 11.87 -14.82
CA GLN A 242 -19.95 12.92 -13.80
C GLN A 242 -19.07 12.51 -12.59
N LEU A 243 -18.67 11.25 -12.50
CA LEU A 243 -17.82 10.70 -11.45
C LEU A 243 -16.36 10.59 -11.87
N VAL A 244 -16.11 10.60 -13.20
CA VAL A 244 -14.76 10.47 -13.75
C VAL A 244 -14.40 11.70 -14.56
N GLY A 245 -13.11 12.00 -14.58
CA GLY A 245 -12.53 13.07 -15.41
C GLY A 245 -11.80 12.50 -16.62
N ASN A 246 -10.92 13.31 -17.20
CA ASN A 246 -10.07 12.91 -18.31
C ASN A 246 -9.22 11.68 -17.96
N GLY A 247 -9.12 10.73 -18.91
CA GLY A 247 -8.39 9.48 -18.68
C GLY A 247 -9.13 8.45 -17.83
N GLY A 248 -10.43 8.66 -17.52
CA GLY A 248 -11.23 7.69 -16.76
C GLY A 248 -10.91 7.60 -15.27
N LEU A 249 -10.08 8.51 -14.74
CA LEU A 249 -9.79 8.59 -13.31
C LEU A 249 -10.93 9.28 -12.56
N PRO A 250 -11.17 8.93 -11.28
CA PRO A 250 -12.16 9.62 -10.47
C PRO A 250 -11.89 11.12 -10.39
N ASN A 251 -12.94 11.92 -10.52
CA ASN A 251 -12.91 13.34 -10.21
C ASN A 251 -13.30 13.58 -8.75
N ASP A 252 -13.53 14.83 -8.34
CA ASP A 252 -13.89 15.16 -6.95
C ASP A 252 -15.13 14.38 -6.44
N LYS A 253 -16.18 14.25 -7.28
CA LYS A 253 -17.38 13.46 -6.93
C LYS A 253 -17.08 11.97 -6.84
N GLY A 254 -16.24 11.46 -7.76
CA GLY A 254 -15.79 10.06 -7.73
C GLY A 254 -15.00 9.74 -6.47
N TYR A 255 -14.09 10.61 -6.04
CA TYR A 255 -13.39 10.41 -4.75
C TYR A 255 -14.30 10.55 -3.54
N GLY A 256 -15.44 11.25 -3.64
CA GLY A 256 -16.49 11.20 -2.63
C GLY A 256 -17.03 9.79 -2.40
N LEU A 257 -17.04 8.92 -3.41
CA LEU A 257 -17.43 7.51 -3.25
C LEU A 257 -16.35 6.68 -2.53
N TYR A 258 -15.06 6.98 -2.70
CA TYR A 258 -13.98 6.39 -1.90
C TYR A 258 -14.15 6.72 -0.42
N ILE A 259 -14.40 8.01 -0.12
CA ILE A 259 -14.65 8.46 1.25
C ILE A 259 -15.84 7.72 1.84
N LYS A 260 -16.99 7.72 1.12
CA LYS A 260 -18.22 7.04 1.54
C LYS A 260 -17.99 5.55 1.83
N ALA A 261 -17.29 4.84 0.95
CA ALA A 261 -17.04 3.41 1.09
C ALA A 261 -16.22 3.10 2.36
N VAL A 262 -15.15 3.86 2.59
CA VAL A 262 -14.26 3.64 3.75
C VAL A 262 -14.94 4.07 5.05
N THR A 263 -15.57 5.25 5.09
CA THR A 263 -16.26 5.73 6.30
C THR A 263 -17.39 4.82 6.70
N LYS A 264 -18.23 4.39 5.74
CA LYS A 264 -19.28 3.41 5.99
C LYS A 264 -18.76 2.11 6.57
N TYR A 265 -17.66 1.56 6.01
CA TYR A 265 -17.03 0.35 6.53
C TYR A 265 -16.59 0.51 8.00
N ILE A 266 -15.99 1.64 8.33
CA ILE A 266 -15.55 1.94 9.71
C ILE A 266 -16.77 2.05 10.62
N GLU A 267 -17.83 2.77 10.22
CA GLU A 267 -19.09 2.91 10.97
C GLU A 267 -19.75 1.56 11.23
N ASP A 268 -19.91 0.74 10.18
CA ASP A 268 -20.52 -0.60 10.29
C ASP A 268 -19.72 -1.52 11.22
N SER A 269 -18.40 -1.33 11.31
CA SER A 269 -17.51 -2.11 12.19
C SER A 269 -17.48 -1.58 13.65
N MET A 270 -18.04 -0.41 13.91
CA MET A 270 -18.14 0.18 15.25
C MET A 270 -19.41 -0.24 16.00
N ASN A 271 -20.43 -0.70 15.26
CA ASN A 271 -21.72 -1.17 15.77
C ASN A 271 -21.68 -2.66 16.11
#